data_294c3ba6cdd3669e2a7248d745cc15be
#
_entry.id   294c3ba6cdd3669e2a7248d745cc15be
#
_cell.length_a   1.000
_cell.length_b   1.000
_cell.length_c   1.000
_cell.angle_alpha   90.00
_cell.angle_beta   90.00
_cell.angle_gamma   90.00
#
_symmetry.space_group_name_H-M   'P 1'
#
loop_
_entity.id
_entity.type
_entity.pdbx_description
1 polymer ?
#
loop_
_entity_poly.entity_id
_entity_poly.type
_entity_poly.pdbx_seq_one_letter_code
_entity_poly.pdbx_strand_id
1 'polypeptide(L)'
;EGLLYTDENDVKPYQLTVFEKEDQAPSWYREAVFYQIFPDRFYNGNENGQINHPKPNSFIYGRKTDNPFYVKEENGDIARWDFFGGNLRGIIKKIPYLKELGINAIYLNPIFSGTSNHRYDTNDYLKIDSMLGRQEDFEELIQLLHQEKMHLILDGVFSHVGKNSLYFNINGDYGDDEGAAKNPDSPYFDWFKFENYPFEYKSWWGIKDLPEIDKDNDSFRNFIYGEKNSVLAKWNALGIDGWRLDVADELPDSFIKGIRENLDSYSDKILIGEIWEDASNKISYGKRRNYILGGSLQAAMNYP
;
A
#
# COMPACT_ATOMS: atom_id res chain seq x y z
N GLU A 1 -8.67 13.08 -41.83
CA GLU A 1 -7.46 12.75 -42.60
C GLU A 1 -7.02 11.35 -42.21
N GLY A 2 -6.91 10.43 -43.21
CA GLY A 2 -6.39 9.09 -42.95
C GLY A 2 -4.88 9.06 -43.09
N LEU A 3 -4.21 8.24 -42.28
CA LEU A 3 -2.79 7.95 -42.45
C LEU A 3 -2.64 6.74 -43.34
N LEU A 4 -1.80 6.87 -44.38
CA LEU A 4 -1.42 5.76 -45.27
C LEU A 4 -0.12 5.14 -44.75
N TYR A 5 -0.15 3.88 -44.40
CA TYR A 5 1.03 3.10 -44.01
C TYR A 5 1.50 2.31 -45.26
N THR A 6 2.77 2.37 -45.55
CA THR A 6 3.42 1.66 -46.66
C THR A 6 4.26 0.46 -46.19
N ASP A 7 4.48 0.33 -44.87
CA ASP A 7 5.17 -0.79 -44.23
C ASP A 7 4.26 -1.39 -43.18
N GLU A 8 4.14 -2.72 -43.13
CA GLU A 8 3.34 -3.45 -42.15
C GLU A 8 3.85 -3.21 -40.72
N ASN A 9 5.15 -2.95 -40.55
CA ASN A 9 5.75 -2.67 -39.23
C ASN A 9 5.36 -1.30 -38.65
N ASP A 10 4.88 -0.38 -39.52
CA ASP A 10 4.43 0.95 -39.11
C ASP A 10 2.97 0.98 -38.66
N VAL A 11 2.23 -0.10 -38.97
CA VAL A 11 0.81 -0.21 -38.61
C VAL A 11 0.69 -0.52 -37.14
N LYS A 12 0.04 0.38 -36.41
CA LYS A 12 -0.36 0.09 -35.02
C LYS A 12 -1.61 -0.77 -35.02
N PRO A 13 -1.53 -2.05 -34.68
CA PRO A 13 -2.69 -2.92 -34.68
C PRO A 13 -3.72 -2.47 -33.63
N TYR A 14 -4.99 -2.68 -33.92
CA TYR A 14 -6.02 -2.54 -32.90
C TYR A 14 -5.87 -3.64 -31.87
N GLN A 15 -5.96 -3.28 -30.59
CA GLN A 15 -5.98 -4.26 -29.53
C GLN A 15 -7.40 -4.73 -29.26
N LEU A 16 -7.58 -6.04 -29.19
CA LEU A 16 -8.78 -6.69 -28.69
C LEU A 16 -8.46 -7.36 -27.36
N THR A 17 -9.02 -6.83 -26.26
CA THR A 17 -8.87 -7.43 -24.93
C THR A 17 -10.04 -8.37 -24.68
N VAL A 18 -9.72 -9.63 -24.41
CA VAL A 18 -10.70 -10.65 -24.01
C VAL A 18 -10.50 -10.92 -22.51
N PHE A 19 -11.56 -10.80 -21.75
CA PHE A 19 -11.54 -10.98 -20.29
C PHE A 19 -12.68 -11.91 -19.85
N GLU A 20 -12.55 -12.47 -18.65
CA GLU A 20 -13.57 -13.33 -18.06
C GLU A 20 -14.81 -12.53 -17.68
N LYS A 21 -15.95 -12.87 -18.26
CA LYS A 21 -17.19 -12.08 -18.13
C LYS A 21 -17.71 -12.01 -16.69
N GLU A 22 -17.55 -13.08 -15.93
CA GLU A 22 -18.01 -13.22 -14.55
C GLU A 22 -17.11 -12.47 -13.56
N ASP A 23 -15.88 -12.16 -13.95
CA ASP A 23 -14.91 -11.43 -13.10
C ASP A 23 -15.10 -9.92 -13.25
N GLN A 24 -16.14 -9.41 -12.62
CA GLN A 24 -16.45 -8.00 -12.64
C GLN A 24 -16.07 -7.31 -11.33
N ALA A 25 -15.65 -6.05 -11.44
CA ALA A 25 -15.53 -5.18 -10.29
C ALA A 25 -16.90 -4.96 -9.61
N PRO A 26 -16.93 -4.77 -8.29
CA PRO A 26 -18.16 -4.47 -7.55
C PRO A 26 -18.92 -3.28 -8.17
N SER A 27 -20.25 -3.32 -8.08
CA SER A 27 -21.10 -2.27 -8.67
C SER A 27 -20.77 -0.89 -8.13
N TRP A 28 -20.52 -0.78 -6.82
CA TRP A 28 -20.15 0.47 -6.19
C TRP A 28 -18.86 1.08 -6.78
N TYR A 29 -17.88 0.23 -7.13
CA TYR A 29 -16.61 0.69 -7.70
C TYR A 29 -16.79 1.34 -9.06
N ARG A 30 -17.69 0.82 -9.90
CA ARG A 30 -17.96 1.38 -11.25
C ARG A 30 -18.57 2.77 -11.22
N GLU A 31 -19.21 3.13 -10.11
CA GLU A 31 -19.83 4.45 -9.88
C GLU A 31 -19.00 5.31 -8.91
N ALA A 32 -17.81 4.83 -8.50
CA ALA A 32 -17.00 5.50 -7.50
C ALA A 32 -16.27 6.72 -8.05
N VAL A 33 -16.30 7.77 -7.26
CA VAL A 33 -15.41 8.93 -7.37
C VAL A 33 -14.42 8.85 -6.21
N PHE A 34 -13.18 8.45 -6.53
CA PHE A 34 -12.14 8.26 -5.54
C PHE A 34 -11.43 9.54 -5.15
N TYR A 35 -11.14 9.67 -3.87
CA TYR A 35 -10.22 10.66 -3.34
C TYR A 35 -9.07 9.95 -2.62
N GLN A 36 -7.85 10.14 -3.12
CA GLN A 36 -6.65 9.63 -2.46
C GLN A 36 -6.27 10.56 -1.31
N ILE A 37 -6.04 9.99 -0.14
CA ILE A 37 -5.62 10.73 1.05
C ILE A 37 -4.23 10.28 1.48
N PHE A 38 -3.29 11.22 1.54
CA PHE A 38 -2.05 11.08 2.26
C PHE A 38 -2.28 11.51 3.73
N PRO A 39 -2.46 10.59 4.70
CA PRO A 39 -3.03 10.91 5.99
C PRO A 39 -2.26 11.99 6.77
N ASP A 40 -0.93 11.91 6.78
CA ASP A 40 -0.08 12.90 7.46
C ASP A 40 -0.29 14.33 6.96
N ARG A 41 -0.57 14.48 5.66
CA ARG A 41 -0.70 15.77 4.97
C ARG A 41 -2.12 16.31 4.92
N PHE A 42 -3.13 15.52 5.29
CA PHE A 42 -4.52 15.85 5.06
C PHE A 42 -5.10 16.79 6.11
N TYR A 43 -5.34 16.31 7.33
CA TYR A 43 -5.91 17.12 8.40
C TYR A 43 -5.62 16.51 9.78
N ASN A 44 -5.20 17.36 10.73
CA ASN A 44 -5.13 16.98 12.14
C ASN A 44 -6.50 17.19 12.80
N GLY A 45 -7.11 16.12 13.24
CA GLY A 45 -8.43 16.13 13.88
C GLY A 45 -8.40 16.28 15.40
N ASN A 46 -7.23 16.31 16.02
CA ASN A 46 -7.12 16.46 17.47
C ASN A 46 -7.53 17.85 17.93
N GLU A 47 -8.06 17.91 19.12
CA GLU A 47 -8.29 19.19 19.81
C GLU A 47 -6.94 19.87 20.05
N ASN A 48 -6.93 21.19 19.95
CA ASN A 48 -5.72 22.01 20.15
C ASN A 48 -4.55 21.70 19.20
N GLY A 49 -4.75 20.93 18.12
CA GLY A 49 -3.71 20.61 17.15
C GLY A 49 -2.60 19.68 17.67
N GLN A 50 -2.81 19.02 18.79
CA GLN A 50 -1.83 18.09 19.36
C GLN A 50 -1.48 16.97 18.39
N ILE A 51 -0.20 16.64 18.28
CA ILE A 51 0.28 15.52 17.46
C ILE A 51 0.29 14.23 18.29
N ASN A 52 -0.29 13.17 17.75
CA ASN A 52 -0.27 11.86 18.39
C ASN A 52 1.15 11.30 18.37
N HIS A 53 1.63 10.84 19.50
CA HIS A 53 2.86 10.05 19.67
C HIS A 53 3.98 10.40 18.67
N PRO A 54 4.52 11.65 18.68
CA PRO A 54 5.56 12.04 17.74
C PRO A 54 6.73 11.07 17.79
N LYS A 55 7.21 10.65 16.63
CA LYS A 55 8.34 9.72 16.56
C LYS A 55 9.62 10.36 17.07
N PRO A 56 10.49 9.60 17.73
CA PRO A 56 11.81 10.10 18.11
C PRO A 56 12.54 10.66 16.89
N ASN A 57 13.29 11.74 17.10
CA ASN A 57 14.08 12.38 16.05
C ASN A 57 13.26 12.80 14.81
N SER A 58 11.96 13.12 14.97
CA SER A 58 11.12 13.64 13.90
C SER A 58 11.08 15.18 13.90
N PHE A 59 10.73 15.74 12.76
CA PHE A 59 10.46 17.16 12.59
C PHE A 59 8.97 17.37 12.36
N ILE A 60 8.35 18.29 13.11
CA ILE A 60 6.91 18.59 12.99
C ILE A 60 6.74 20.00 12.46
N TYR A 61 6.00 20.17 11.37
CA TYR A 61 5.68 21.47 10.81
C TYR A 61 4.66 22.22 11.69
N GLY A 62 4.90 23.49 11.89
CA GLY A 62 4.02 24.35 12.69
C GLY A 62 2.76 24.79 11.94
N ARG A 63 2.80 24.81 10.60
CA ARG A 63 1.70 25.28 9.76
C ARG A 63 1.52 24.37 8.56
N LYS A 64 0.27 24.20 8.11
CA LYS A 64 -0.06 23.47 6.87
C LYS A 64 0.51 24.12 5.60
N THR A 65 0.82 25.41 5.65
CA THR A 65 1.40 26.18 4.54
C THR A 65 2.91 26.13 4.51
N ASP A 66 3.56 25.48 5.47
CA ASP A 66 5.00 25.30 5.47
C ASP A 66 5.40 24.39 4.30
N ASN A 67 6.51 24.72 3.65
CA ASN A 67 7.03 23.90 2.57
C ASN A 67 7.77 22.70 3.12
N PRO A 68 7.42 21.47 2.75
CA PRO A 68 8.15 20.28 3.17
C PRO A 68 9.56 20.28 2.61
N PHE A 69 10.52 19.83 3.42
CA PHE A 69 11.90 19.62 3.02
C PHE A 69 12.48 18.39 3.73
N TYR A 70 13.44 17.73 3.10
CA TYR A 70 14.15 16.63 3.72
C TYR A 70 15.37 17.12 4.45
N VAL A 71 15.47 16.76 5.74
CA VAL A 71 16.71 16.90 6.51
C VAL A 71 17.57 15.68 6.22
N LYS A 72 18.69 15.89 5.54
CA LYS A 72 19.57 14.82 5.07
C LYS A 72 20.92 14.84 5.77
N GLU A 73 21.54 13.66 5.83
CA GLU A 73 22.94 13.49 6.18
C GLU A 73 23.86 13.78 4.99
N GLU A 74 25.16 13.82 5.20
CA GLU A 74 26.15 14.11 4.14
C GLU A 74 26.14 13.08 3.00
N ASN A 75 25.80 11.83 3.29
CA ASN A 75 25.67 10.74 2.32
C ASN A 75 24.36 10.78 1.52
N GLY A 76 23.45 11.71 1.84
CA GLY A 76 22.15 11.89 1.18
C GLY A 76 21.00 11.13 1.83
N ASP A 77 21.24 10.31 2.85
CA ASP A 77 20.21 9.61 3.60
C ASP A 77 19.32 10.58 4.40
N ILE A 78 18.11 10.15 4.73
CA ILE A 78 17.18 10.96 5.52
C ILE A 78 17.62 10.93 6.99
N ALA A 79 18.09 12.07 7.50
CA ALA A 79 18.48 12.24 8.90
C ALA A 79 17.26 12.33 9.83
N ARG A 80 16.19 12.97 9.35
CA ARG A 80 14.92 13.14 10.08
C ARG A 80 13.75 13.12 9.13
N TRP A 81 12.73 12.37 9.48
CA TRP A 81 11.45 12.43 8.79
C TRP A 81 10.61 13.63 9.25
N ASP A 82 9.95 14.26 8.31
CA ASP A 82 9.10 15.43 8.51
C ASP A 82 7.62 15.02 8.54
N PHE A 83 6.85 15.65 9.42
CA PHE A 83 5.42 15.35 9.58
C PHE A 83 4.62 16.64 9.71
N PHE A 84 3.38 16.63 9.18
CA PHE A 84 2.37 17.66 9.41
C PHE A 84 1.35 17.24 10.49
N GLY A 85 1.31 15.97 10.85
CA GLY A 85 0.50 15.44 11.93
C GLY A 85 -0.97 15.26 11.59
N GLY A 86 -1.31 15.11 10.31
CA GLY A 86 -2.64 14.64 9.91
C GLY A 86 -2.90 13.23 10.45
N ASN A 87 -4.17 12.90 10.73
CA ASN A 87 -4.53 11.67 11.42
C ASN A 87 -5.94 11.17 11.04
N LEU A 88 -6.31 9.98 11.51
CA LEU A 88 -7.62 9.35 11.21
C LEU A 88 -8.78 10.21 11.69
N ARG A 89 -8.67 10.81 12.87
CA ARG A 89 -9.67 11.76 13.39
C ARG A 89 -9.85 12.97 12.48
N GLY A 90 -8.78 13.39 11.80
CA GLY A 90 -8.82 14.44 10.81
C GLY A 90 -9.63 14.03 9.59
N ILE A 91 -9.49 12.80 9.13
CA ILE A 91 -10.29 12.26 8.02
C ILE A 91 -11.76 12.20 8.42
N ILE A 92 -12.08 11.69 9.62
CA ILE A 92 -13.44 11.67 10.16
C ILE A 92 -14.07 13.08 10.13
N LYS A 93 -13.38 14.09 10.64
CA LYS A 93 -13.87 15.47 10.63
C LYS A 93 -14.09 16.06 9.22
N LYS A 94 -13.45 15.47 8.21
CA LYS A 94 -13.54 15.91 6.82
C LYS A 94 -14.52 15.10 5.96
N ILE A 95 -15.22 14.12 6.50
CA ILE A 95 -16.26 13.37 5.77
C ILE A 95 -17.31 14.32 5.15
N PRO A 96 -17.85 15.33 5.86
CA PRO A 96 -18.82 16.26 5.25
C PRO A 96 -18.24 17.02 4.04
N TYR A 97 -17.00 17.46 4.12
CA TYR A 97 -16.29 18.12 3.02
C TYR A 97 -16.12 17.18 1.80
N LEU A 98 -15.72 15.92 2.03
CA LEU A 98 -15.56 14.94 0.95
C LEU A 98 -16.91 14.64 0.27
N LYS A 99 -17.99 14.56 1.04
CA LYS A 99 -19.35 14.42 0.49
C LYS A 99 -19.77 15.62 -0.36
N GLU A 100 -19.49 16.83 0.10
CA GLU A 100 -19.78 18.06 -0.65
C GLU A 100 -19.05 18.07 -2.00
N LEU A 101 -17.84 17.50 -2.07
CA LEU A 101 -17.10 17.30 -3.32
C LEU A 101 -17.67 16.19 -4.21
N GLY A 102 -18.68 15.44 -3.76
CA GLY A 102 -19.22 14.30 -4.50
C GLY A 102 -18.36 13.03 -4.41
N ILE A 103 -17.44 12.95 -3.45
CA ILE A 103 -16.60 11.77 -3.22
C ILE A 103 -17.43 10.70 -2.53
N ASN A 104 -17.34 9.45 -3.04
CA ASN A 104 -17.99 8.28 -2.44
C ASN A 104 -17.03 7.11 -2.22
N ALA A 105 -15.75 7.26 -2.50
CA ALA A 105 -14.72 6.29 -2.17
C ALA A 105 -13.41 6.98 -1.76
N ILE A 106 -12.74 6.43 -0.74
CA ILE A 106 -11.46 6.92 -0.26
C ILE A 106 -10.41 5.83 -0.46
N TYR A 107 -9.27 6.22 -1.01
CA TYR A 107 -8.05 5.44 -0.99
C TYR A 107 -7.08 6.10 0.01
N LEU A 108 -6.69 5.36 1.04
CA LEU A 108 -5.67 5.80 1.99
C LEU A 108 -4.28 5.32 1.57
N ASN A 109 -3.33 6.25 1.43
CA ASN A 109 -1.92 5.90 1.47
C ASN A 109 -1.61 5.12 2.75
N PRO A 110 -0.48 4.39 2.83
CA PRO A 110 -0.24 3.44 3.92
C PRO A 110 -0.52 4.00 5.31
N ILE A 111 -1.26 3.22 6.11
CA ILE A 111 -1.64 3.58 7.48
C ILE A 111 -0.95 2.71 8.53
N PHE A 112 -0.28 1.64 8.10
CA PHE A 112 0.41 0.74 9.03
C PHE A 112 1.62 1.40 9.66
N SER A 113 2.06 0.89 10.79
CA SER A 113 3.26 1.37 11.46
C SER A 113 4.43 1.45 10.47
N GLY A 114 5.12 2.57 10.42
CA GLY A 114 6.24 2.84 9.53
C GLY A 114 7.18 3.87 10.14
N THR A 115 8.36 4.07 9.61
CA THR A 115 9.32 5.07 10.10
C THR A 115 9.08 6.42 9.44
N SER A 116 8.80 6.41 8.14
CA SER A 116 8.60 7.60 7.31
C SER A 116 7.23 8.26 7.50
N ASN A 117 7.08 9.44 6.94
CA ASN A 117 5.79 10.14 6.87
C ASN A 117 4.82 9.47 5.89
N HIS A 118 5.32 8.83 4.83
CA HIS A 118 4.53 8.16 3.80
C HIS A 118 4.18 6.70 4.16
N ARG A 119 4.91 6.07 5.08
CA ARG A 119 4.69 4.70 5.60
C ARG A 119 4.74 3.58 4.56
N TYR A 120 5.30 3.83 3.38
CA TYR A 120 5.62 2.76 2.42
C TYR A 120 6.74 1.84 2.95
N ASP A 121 7.46 2.25 3.96
CA ASP A 121 8.39 1.47 4.77
C ASP A 121 7.67 0.80 5.94
N THR A 122 6.75 -0.11 5.66
CA THR A 122 5.93 -0.77 6.68
C THR A 122 6.79 -1.46 7.74
N ASN A 123 6.57 -1.13 9.02
CA ASN A 123 7.24 -1.75 10.16
C ASN A 123 6.42 -2.87 10.80
N ASP A 124 5.09 -2.76 10.80
CA ASP A 124 4.19 -3.78 11.33
C ASP A 124 2.85 -3.71 10.58
N TYR A 125 2.54 -4.72 9.77
CA TYR A 125 1.28 -4.82 9.00
C TYR A 125 0.03 -4.96 9.86
N LEU A 126 0.21 -5.36 11.12
CA LEU A 126 -0.91 -5.61 12.02
C LEU A 126 -1.21 -4.44 12.96
N LYS A 127 -0.47 -3.32 12.83
CA LYS A 127 -0.67 -2.12 13.68
C LYS A 127 -0.83 -0.87 12.83
N ILE A 128 -1.78 -0.05 13.23
CA ILE A 128 -1.88 1.33 12.72
C ILE A 128 -0.72 2.16 13.28
N ASP A 129 -0.17 3.03 12.47
CA ASP A 129 0.85 3.97 12.90
C ASP A 129 0.31 4.87 14.02
N SER A 130 1.03 4.93 15.14
CA SER A 130 0.57 5.62 16.35
C SER A 130 0.36 7.13 16.15
N MET A 131 1.04 7.75 15.17
CA MET A 131 0.80 9.15 14.83
C MET A 131 -0.55 9.36 14.13
N LEU A 132 -1.05 8.34 13.43
CA LEU A 132 -2.34 8.40 12.75
C LEU A 132 -3.52 8.17 13.70
N GLY A 133 -3.32 7.40 14.76
CA GLY A 133 -4.37 7.09 15.72
C GLY A 133 -4.31 5.64 16.19
N ARG A 134 -5.41 5.18 16.76
CA ARG A 134 -5.58 3.82 17.27
C ARG A 134 -6.52 3.02 16.38
N GLN A 135 -6.63 1.73 16.64
CA GLN A 135 -7.55 0.85 15.91
C GLN A 135 -9.01 1.32 16.04
N GLU A 136 -9.40 1.79 17.23
CA GLU A 136 -10.75 2.31 17.47
C GLU A 136 -11.06 3.55 16.61
N ASP A 137 -10.08 4.41 16.36
CA ASP A 137 -10.25 5.56 15.46
C ASP A 137 -10.48 5.11 14.01
N PHE A 138 -9.86 4.01 13.60
CA PHE A 138 -10.02 3.44 12.27
C PHE A 138 -11.38 2.73 12.11
N GLU A 139 -11.79 1.98 13.12
CA GLU A 139 -13.13 1.34 13.16
C GLU A 139 -14.24 2.40 13.10
N GLU A 140 -14.11 3.49 13.86
CA GLU A 140 -15.04 4.63 13.80
C GLU A 140 -15.05 5.26 12.39
N LEU A 141 -13.88 5.44 11.76
CA LEU A 141 -13.79 5.97 10.41
C LEU A 141 -14.57 5.10 9.41
N ILE A 142 -14.35 3.78 9.41
CA ILE A 142 -15.07 2.84 8.54
C ILE A 142 -16.58 2.93 8.78
N GLN A 143 -16.99 2.87 10.03
CA GLN A 143 -18.41 2.93 10.39
C GLN A 143 -19.08 4.21 9.86
N LEU A 144 -18.45 5.36 10.06
CA LEU A 144 -18.99 6.64 9.61
C LEU A 144 -19.01 6.77 8.08
N LEU A 145 -17.98 6.27 7.39
CA LEU A 145 -17.96 6.24 5.93
C LEU A 145 -19.11 5.39 5.39
N HIS A 146 -19.33 4.18 5.93
CA HIS A 146 -20.41 3.31 5.50
C HIS A 146 -21.80 3.91 5.79
N GLN A 147 -21.99 4.59 6.92
CA GLN A 147 -23.23 5.33 7.21
C GLN A 147 -23.52 6.39 6.14
N GLU A 148 -22.47 6.99 5.58
CA GLU A 148 -22.56 7.99 4.52
C GLU A 148 -22.53 7.38 3.11
N LYS A 149 -22.59 6.05 2.98
CA LYS A 149 -22.48 5.29 1.73
C LYS A 149 -21.20 5.55 0.98
N MET A 150 -20.12 5.75 1.71
CA MET A 150 -18.78 5.91 1.20
C MET A 150 -17.97 4.64 1.45
N HIS A 151 -17.01 4.37 0.57
CA HIS A 151 -16.16 3.18 0.61
C HIS A 151 -14.72 3.54 0.98
N LEU A 152 -14.00 2.57 1.55
CA LEU A 152 -12.61 2.74 1.98
C LEU A 152 -11.75 1.58 1.50
N ILE A 153 -10.68 1.90 0.77
CA ILE A 153 -9.64 0.93 0.42
C ILE A 153 -8.30 1.28 1.06
N LEU A 154 -7.51 0.26 1.36
CA LEU A 154 -6.17 0.39 1.93
C LEU A 154 -5.07 0.15 0.90
N ASP A 155 -3.88 0.64 1.20
CA ASP A 155 -2.66 0.40 0.45
C ASP A 155 -1.97 -0.88 0.93
N GLY A 156 -1.77 -1.83 0.04
CA GLY A 156 -1.07 -3.09 0.27
C GLY A 156 0.35 -3.01 -0.26
N VAL A 157 1.30 -2.65 0.60
CA VAL A 157 2.73 -2.58 0.29
C VAL A 157 3.37 -3.91 0.62
N PHE A 158 3.36 -4.86 -0.32
CA PHE A 158 3.79 -6.25 -0.07
C PHE A 158 5.08 -6.65 -0.79
N SER A 159 5.71 -5.74 -1.54
CA SER A 159 6.97 -6.04 -2.23
C SER A 159 8.20 -5.90 -1.33
N HIS A 160 8.12 -5.05 -0.32
CA HIS A 160 9.19 -4.70 0.61
C HIS A 160 8.63 -4.28 1.98
N VAL A 161 9.52 -4.15 2.96
CA VAL A 161 9.22 -3.60 4.30
C VAL A 161 10.23 -2.53 4.68
N GLY A 162 10.00 -1.83 5.77
CA GLY A 162 11.01 -0.95 6.35
C GLY A 162 12.20 -1.73 6.93
N LYS A 163 13.42 -1.19 6.79
CA LYS A 163 14.62 -1.79 7.42
C LYS A 163 14.50 -1.92 8.94
N ASN A 164 13.67 -1.07 9.56
CA ASN A 164 13.39 -1.06 11.00
C ASN A 164 12.10 -1.80 11.37
N SER A 165 11.54 -2.59 10.44
CA SER A 165 10.33 -3.36 10.69
C SER A 165 10.56 -4.49 11.71
N LEU A 166 9.50 -4.94 12.37
CA LEU A 166 9.49 -6.16 13.17
C LEU A 166 10.10 -7.36 12.41
N TYR A 167 9.87 -7.40 11.10
CA TYR A 167 10.27 -8.52 10.25
C TYR A 167 11.76 -8.50 9.88
N PHE A 168 12.37 -7.32 9.71
CA PHE A 168 13.78 -7.16 9.33
C PHE A 168 14.66 -6.72 10.50
N ASN A 169 14.31 -5.62 11.17
CA ASN A 169 14.85 -5.13 12.44
C ASN A 169 16.37 -4.88 12.46
N ILE A 170 16.93 -4.20 11.45
CA ILE A 170 18.40 -3.97 11.38
C ILE A 170 18.93 -3.16 12.57
N ASN A 171 18.15 -2.24 13.12
CA ASN A 171 18.55 -1.38 14.23
C ASN A 171 18.30 -2.00 15.61
N GLY A 172 17.55 -3.11 15.70
CA GLY A 172 17.22 -3.74 16.98
C GLY A 172 16.08 -3.05 17.75
N ASP A 173 15.22 -2.30 17.06
CA ASP A 173 14.11 -1.57 17.72
C ASP A 173 13.10 -2.51 18.39
N TYR A 174 13.06 -3.77 17.98
CA TYR A 174 12.21 -4.84 18.54
C TYR A 174 12.98 -5.84 19.43
N GLY A 175 14.26 -5.57 19.74
CA GLY A 175 15.15 -6.47 20.47
C GLY A 175 16.04 -7.31 19.57
N ASP A 176 17.05 -7.95 20.16
CA ASP A 176 18.08 -8.68 19.42
C ASP A 176 17.60 -10.07 18.95
N ASP A 177 16.53 -10.60 19.51
CA ASP A 177 15.97 -11.91 19.15
C ASP A 177 14.92 -11.81 18.01
N GLU A 178 14.53 -10.61 17.62
CA GLU A 178 13.46 -10.36 16.64
C GLU A 178 14.01 -9.85 15.32
N GLY A 179 13.37 -10.29 14.22
CA GLY A 179 13.65 -9.84 12.86
C GLY A 179 14.86 -10.51 12.20
N ALA A 180 14.81 -10.59 10.89
CA ALA A 180 15.75 -11.35 10.07
C ALA A 180 17.20 -10.84 10.14
N ALA A 181 17.42 -9.52 10.29
CA ALA A 181 18.75 -8.95 10.35
C ALA A 181 19.42 -9.04 11.73
N LYS A 182 18.66 -9.41 12.78
CA LYS A 182 19.18 -9.62 14.13
C LYS A 182 19.36 -11.10 14.45
N ASN A 183 18.44 -11.92 14.03
CA ASN A 183 18.40 -13.33 14.38
C ASN A 183 18.20 -14.22 13.16
N PRO A 184 19.21 -15.02 12.73
CA PRO A 184 19.06 -15.99 11.65
C PRO A 184 18.02 -17.08 11.93
N ASP A 185 17.67 -17.32 13.19
CA ASP A 185 16.63 -18.27 13.60
C ASP A 185 15.23 -17.61 13.65
N SER A 186 15.12 -16.34 13.30
CA SER A 186 13.84 -15.63 13.25
C SER A 186 12.90 -16.29 12.23
N PRO A 187 11.59 -16.41 12.52
CA PRO A 187 10.60 -16.93 11.57
C PRO A 187 10.49 -16.11 10.29
N TYR A 188 11.08 -14.93 10.27
CA TYR A 188 11.10 -14.01 9.12
C TYR A 188 12.39 -14.11 8.29
N PHE A 189 13.40 -14.89 8.72
CA PHE A 189 14.70 -14.91 8.08
C PHE A 189 14.62 -15.25 6.60
N ASP A 190 13.89 -16.30 6.25
CA ASP A 190 13.72 -16.78 4.87
C ASP A 190 12.83 -15.85 3.99
N TRP A 191 12.28 -14.77 4.56
CA TRP A 191 11.58 -13.77 3.77
C TRP A 191 12.53 -12.87 2.99
N PHE A 192 13.81 -12.83 3.38
CA PHE A 192 14.81 -11.92 2.83
C PHE A 192 15.99 -12.67 2.23
N LYS A 193 16.65 -12.04 1.27
CA LYS A 193 17.88 -12.56 0.65
C LYS A 193 19.07 -11.72 1.06
N PHE A 194 19.95 -12.31 1.84
CA PHE A 194 21.21 -11.71 2.26
C PHE A 194 22.35 -12.15 1.29
N GLU A 195 23.18 -11.18 0.89
CA GLU A 195 24.42 -11.41 0.15
C GLU A 195 25.59 -11.50 1.15
N ASN A 196 25.61 -10.62 2.15
CA ASN A 196 26.56 -10.66 3.26
C ASN A 196 25.83 -10.21 4.55
N TYR A 197 25.45 -11.19 5.34
CA TYR A 197 24.65 -11.00 6.57
C TYR A 197 25.36 -10.15 7.61
N PRO A 198 24.67 -9.23 8.29
CA PRO A 198 23.29 -8.80 8.06
C PRO A 198 23.16 -7.54 7.18
N PHE A 199 24.27 -6.97 6.69
CA PHE A 199 24.29 -5.61 6.14
C PHE A 199 24.14 -5.52 4.62
N GLU A 200 24.36 -6.64 3.89
CA GLU A 200 24.18 -6.69 2.44
C GLU A 200 23.00 -7.62 2.13
N TYR A 201 21.93 -7.05 1.63
CA TYR A 201 20.67 -7.72 1.35
C TYR A 201 20.00 -7.13 0.13
N LYS A 202 19.17 -7.93 -0.49
CA LYS A 202 18.33 -7.48 -1.59
C LYS A 202 17.36 -6.42 -1.09
N SER A 203 17.32 -5.27 -1.76
CA SER A 203 16.44 -4.16 -1.45
C SER A 203 15.70 -3.69 -2.69
N TRP A 204 14.52 -3.12 -2.50
CA TRP A 204 13.70 -2.60 -3.59
C TRP A 204 14.45 -1.48 -4.33
N TRP A 205 14.75 -1.72 -5.60
CA TRP A 205 15.55 -0.82 -6.45
C TRP A 205 16.90 -0.37 -5.85
N GLY A 206 17.49 -1.17 -4.99
CA GLY A 206 18.75 -0.83 -4.32
C GLY A 206 18.61 0.15 -3.15
N ILE A 207 17.39 0.53 -2.79
CA ILE A 207 17.11 1.42 -1.65
C ILE A 207 17.25 0.63 -0.35
N LYS A 208 18.33 0.85 0.38
CA LYS A 208 18.65 0.13 1.62
C LYS A 208 17.59 0.25 2.73
N ASP A 209 16.80 1.32 2.71
CA ASP A 209 15.71 1.49 3.67
C ASP A 209 14.54 0.53 3.45
N LEU A 210 14.49 -0.16 2.28
CA LEU A 210 13.39 -0.99 1.83
C LEU A 210 13.84 -2.42 1.48
N PRO A 211 14.16 -3.29 2.49
CA PRO A 211 14.46 -4.69 2.26
C PRO A 211 13.36 -5.35 1.43
N GLU A 212 13.75 -5.98 0.31
CA GLU A 212 12.81 -6.67 -0.56
C GLU A 212 12.46 -8.04 -0.01
N ILE A 213 11.17 -8.37 -0.04
CA ILE A 213 10.66 -9.67 0.40
C ILE A 213 10.67 -10.67 -0.75
N ASP A 214 10.96 -11.92 -0.45
CA ASP A 214 10.73 -13.04 -1.34
C ASP A 214 9.24 -13.38 -1.40
N LYS A 215 8.56 -12.87 -2.44
CA LYS A 215 7.12 -13.07 -2.68
C LYS A 215 6.75 -14.52 -3.01
N ASP A 216 7.75 -15.40 -3.23
CA ASP A 216 7.53 -16.85 -3.42
C ASP A 216 7.65 -17.64 -2.12
N ASN A 217 8.04 -17.02 -1.01
CA ASN A 217 8.09 -17.64 0.30
C ASN A 217 6.69 -17.97 0.83
N ASP A 218 6.43 -19.25 1.12
CA ASP A 218 5.10 -19.73 1.53
C ASP A 218 4.66 -19.16 2.88
N SER A 219 5.58 -18.96 3.84
CA SER A 219 5.22 -18.41 5.15
C SER A 219 4.83 -16.92 5.03
N PHE A 220 5.50 -16.17 4.17
CA PHE A 220 5.10 -14.80 3.87
C PHE A 220 3.73 -14.73 3.17
N ARG A 221 3.51 -15.57 2.16
CA ARG A 221 2.21 -15.69 1.48
C ARG A 221 1.09 -15.97 2.46
N ASN A 222 1.29 -16.95 3.33
CA ASN A 222 0.31 -17.31 4.36
C ASN A 222 0.10 -16.16 5.36
N PHE A 223 1.14 -15.42 5.71
CA PHE A 223 1.03 -14.24 6.57
C PHE A 223 0.22 -13.11 5.93
N ILE A 224 0.38 -12.87 4.63
CA ILE A 224 -0.35 -11.81 3.93
C ILE A 224 -1.80 -12.21 3.65
N TYR A 225 -2.04 -13.36 3.00
CA TYR A 225 -3.36 -13.74 2.49
C TYR A 225 -3.84 -15.15 2.85
N GLY A 226 -3.22 -15.79 3.86
CA GLY A 226 -3.76 -17.04 4.39
C GLY A 226 -5.18 -16.92 4.92
N GLU A 227 -5.85 -18.05 5.11
CA GLU A 227 -7.26 -18.08 5.50
C GLU A 227 -7.56 -17.41 6.86
N LYS A 228 -6.68 -17.63 7.85
CA LYS A 228 -6.88 -17.13 9.22
C LYS A 228 -5.66 -16.39 9.71
N ASN A 229 -5.89 -15.33 10.51
CA ASN A 229 -4.83 -14.54 11.13
C ASN A 229 -3.87 -13.86 10.14
N SER A 230 -4.22 -13.81 8.86
CA SER A 230 -3.43 -13.08 7.86
C SER A 230 -3.68 -11.58 7.93
N VAL A 231 -2.79 -10.81 7.30
CA VAL A 231 -2.95 -9.36 7.18
C VAL A 231 -4.29 -9.01 6.53
N LEU A 232 -4.62 -9.65 5.39
CA LEU A 232 -5.89 -9.40 4.71
C LEU A 232 -7.09 -9.78 5.59
N ALA A 233 -7.05 -10.93 6.24
CA ALA A 233 -8.14 -11.39 7.09
C ALA A 233 -8.43 -10.38 8.22
N LYS A 234 -7.38 -9.85 8.87
CA LYS A 234 -7.53 -8.86 9.93
C LYS A 234 -8.24 -7.60 9.43
N TRP A 235 -7.75 -6.99 8.38
CA TRP A 235 -8.26 -5.69 7.92
C TRP A 235 -9.61 -5.81 7.20
N ASN A 236 -9.82 -6.91 6.44
CA ASN A 236 -11.12 -7.19 5.83
C ASN A 236 -12.23 -7.41 6.89
N ALA A 237 -11.89 -8.04 8.01
CA ALA A 237 -12.85 -8.23 9.13
C ALA A 237 -13.29 -6.90 9.78
N LEU A 238 -12.47 -5.85 9.70
CA LEU A 238 -12.83 -4.51 10.16
C LEU A 238 -13.79 -3.78 9.20
N GLY A 239 -13.98 -4.30 7.99
CA GLY A 239 -14.98 -3.79 7.04
C GLY A 239 -14.45 -2.91 5.93
N ILE A 240 -13.12 -2.87 5.66
CA ILE A 240 -12.60 -2.15 4.48
C ILE A 240 -13.20 -2.73 3.19
N ASP A 241 -13.29 -1.91 2.14
CA ASP A 241 -13.95 -2.29 0.89
C ASP A 241 -12.98 -2.83 -0.17
N GLY A 242 -11.69 -2.86 0.11
CA GLY A 242 -10.72 -3.44 -0.80
C GLY A 242 -9.30 -2.96 -0.58
N TRP A 243 -8.45 -3.30 -1.55
CA TRP A 243 -7.02 -3.03 -1.51
C TRP A 243 -6.52 -2.43 -2.82
N ARG A 244 -5.60 -1.50 -2.72
CA ARG A 244 -4.71 -1.11 -3.81
C ARG A 244 -3.35 -1.75 -3.57
N LEU A 245 -2.80 -2.45 -4.53
CA LEU A 245 -1.47 -3.05 -4.45
C LEU A 245 -0.43 -2.07 -4.95
N ASP A 246 0.48 -1.71 -4.05
CA ASP A 246 1.66 -0.92 -4.36
C ASP A 246 2.59 -1.70 -5.29
N VAL A 247 3.14 -1.02 -6.29
CA VAL A 247 4.06 -1.58 -7.30
C VAL A 247 3.67 -2.99 -7.74
N ALA A 248 2.43 -3.16 -8.21
CA ALA A 248 1.89 -4.48 -8.56
C ALA A 248 2.72 -5.22 -9.61
N ASP A 249 3.52 -4.52 -10.41
CA ASP A 249 4.49 -5.11 -11.33
C ASP A 249 5.58 -5.93 -10.63
N GLU A 250 5.92 -5.58 -9.39
CA GLU A 250 6.90 -6.27 -8.57
C GLU A 250 6.34 -7.52 -7.87
N LEU A 251 5.03 -7.74 -7.96
CA LEU A 251 4.36 -8.90 -7.38
C LEU A 251 4.17 -9.98 -8.46
N PRO A 252 4.55 -11.24 -8.22
CA PRO A 252 4.24 -12.35 -9.12
C PRO A 252 2.74 -12.50 -9.35
N ASP A 253 2.33 -12.97 -10.54
CA ASP A 253 0.90 -13.22 -10.85
C ASP A 253 0.28 -14.20 -9.84
N SER A 254 1.04 -15.20 -9.39
CA SER A 254 0.59 -16.15 -8.35
C SER A 254 0.31 -15.47 -7.00
N PHE A 255 1.07 -14.43 -6.65
CA PHE A 255 0.88 -13.67 -5.41
C PHE A 255 -0.40 -12.81 -5.49
N ILE A 256 -0.57 -12.09 -6.61
CA ILE A 256 -1.78 -11.28 -6.86
C ILE A 256 -3.02 -12.18 -6.88
N LYS A 257 -2.92 -13.35 -7.54
CA LYS A 257 -3.99 -14.34 -7.58
C LYS A 257 -4.36 -14.86 -6.18
N GLY A 258 -3.37 -15.16 -5.33
CA GLY A 258 -3.61 -15.58 -3.95
C GLY A 258 -4.33 -14.50 -3.11
N ILE A 259 -3.97 -13.23 -3.28
CA ILE A 259 -4.70 -12.12 -2.69
C ILE A 259 -6.15 -12.09 -3.20
N ARG A 260 -6.36 -12.23 -4.51
CA ARG A 260 -7.68 -12.21 -5.10
C ARG A 260 -8.55 -13.36 -4.59
N GLU A 261 -8.04 -14.57 -4.54
CA GLU A 261 -8.74 -15.74 -4.01
C GLU A 261 -9.15 -15.55 -2.53
N ASN A 262 -8.30 -14.91 -1.73
CA ASN A 262 -8.67 -14.53 -0.36
C ASN A 262 -9.83 -13.52 -0.36
N LEU A 263 -9.76 -12.49 -1.20
CA LEU A 263 -10.80 -11.45 -1.27
C LEU A 263 -12.14 -11.98 -1.79
N ASP A 264 -12.14 -12.98 -2.66
CA ASP A 264 -13.36 -13.61 -3.18
C ASP A 264 -14.19 -14.31 -2.09
N SER A 265 -13.59 -14.58 -0.92
CA SER A 265 -14.32 -15.06 0.25
C SER A 265 -15.17 -13.98 0.95
N TYR A 266 -14.98 -12.72 0.58
CA TYR A 266 -15.74 -11.57 1.07
C TYR A 266 -16.60 -10.98 -0.06
N SER A 267 -17.79 -10.48 0.27
CA SER A 267 -18.61 -9.80 -0.73
C SER A 267 -18.10 -8.40 -1.03
N ASP A 268 -18.20 -8.01 -2.30
CA ASP A 268 -18.06 -6.62 -2.75
C ASP A 268 -16.69 -5.95 -2.48
N LYS A 269 -15.60 -6.74 -2.36
CA LYS A 269 -14.25 -6.19 -2.25
C LYS A 269 -13.66 -5.91 -3.64
N ILE A 270 -12.89 -4.82 -3.73
CA ILE A 270 -12.13 -4.47 -4.94
C ILE A 270 -10.64 -4.73 -4.74
N LEU A 271 -9.97 -5.22 -5.79
CA LEU A 271 -8.52 -5.31 -5.87
C LEU A 271 -8.01 -4.47 -7.03
N ILE A 272 -7.28 -3.41 -6.71
CA ILE A 272 -6.70 -2.46 -7.67
C ILE A 272 -5.19 -2.62 -7.68
N GLY A 273 -4.55 -2.62 -8.84
CA GLY A 273 -3.08 -2.64 -8.93
C GLY A 273 -2.52 -1.30 -9.38
N GLU A 274 -1.38 -0.93 -8.82
CA GLU A 274 -0.56 0.14 -9.39
C GLU A 274 0.22 -0.42 -10.59
N ILE A 275 -0.20 -0.05 -11.79
CA ILE A 275 0.45 -0.40 -13.05
C ILE A 275 0.66 0.90 -13.82
N TRP A 276 1.89 1.22 -14.19
CA TRP A 276 2.22 2.52 -14.75
C TRP A 276 1.97 2.64 -16.25
N GLU A 277 1.82 1.50 -16.94
CA GLU A 277 1.52 1.45 -18.37
C GLU A 277 0.17 0.75 -18.61
N ASP A 278 -0.15 0.50 -19.87
CA ASP A 278 -1.36 -0.25 -20.26
C ASP A 278 -1.36 -1.66 -19.64
N ALA A 279 -2.20 -1.86 -18.64
CA ALA A 279 -2.32 -3.11 -17.89
C ALA A 279 -2.91 -4.27 -18.72
N SER A 280 -3.55 -3.97 -19.86
CA SER A 280 -4.25 -4.97 -20.67
C SER A 280 -3.32 -5.85 -21.51
N ASN A 281 -2.08 -5.40 -21.76
CA ASN A 281 -1.11 -6.13 -22.58
C ASN A 281 0.34 -6.03 -22.09
N LYS A 282 0.55 -5.61 -20.85
CA LYS A 282 1.88 -5.36 -20.32
C LYS A 282 2.76 -6.61 -20.29
N ILE A 283 4.00 -6.43 -20.69
CA ILE A 283 5.09 -7.39 -20.47
C ILE A 283 5.97 -6.84 -19.36
N SER A 284 6.11 -7.61 -18.28
CA SER A 284 6.95 -7.28 -17.13
C SER A 284 7.79 -8.52 -16.79
N TYR A 285 9.08 -8.31 -16.54
CA TYR A 285 10.04 -9.40 -16.26
C TYR A 285 10.06 -10.52 -17.32
N GLY A 286 9.92 -10.14 -18.60
CA GLY A 286 9.94 -11.06 -19.74
C GLY A 286 8.68 -11.93 -19.91
N LYS A 287 7.62 -11.65 -19.14
CA LYS A 287 6.34 -12.37 -19.21
C LYS A 287 5.20 -11.40 -19.50
N ARG A 288 4.27 -11.83 -20.37
CA ARG A 288 2.98 -11.13 -20.51
C ARG A 288 2.18 -11.34 -19.25
N ARG A 289 1.78 -10.23 -18.61
CA ARG A 289 1.10 -10.27 -17.32
C ARG A 289 -0.40 -10.42 -17.50
N ASN A 290 -1.02 -11.11 -16.57
CA ASN A 290 -2.47 -11.30 -16.51
C ASN A 290 -3.07 -10.43 -15.40
N TYR A 291 -3.11 -9.10 -15.61
CA TYR A 291 -3.62 -8.19 -14.58
C TYR A 291 -5.16 -8.10 -14.57
N ILE A 292 -5.78 -7.91 -15.74
CA ILE A 292 -7.20 -7.56 -15.83
C ILE A 292 -7.99 -8.51 -16.74
N LEU A 293 -7.47 -9.72 -16.99
CA LEU A 293 -8.13 -10.68 -17.89
C LEU A 293 -9.03 -11.68 -17.15
N GLY A 294 -9.04 -11.64 -15.83
CA GLY A 294 -9.84 -12.49 -14.94
C GLY A 294 -9.01 -13.19 -13.86
N GLY A 295 -9.58 -13.34 -12.66
CA GLY A 295 -8.97 -14.03 -11.52
C GLY A 295 -7.72 -13.36 -10.92
N SER A 296 -7.49 -12.09 -11.24
CA SER A 296 -6.35 -11.29 -10.75
C SER A 296 -6.85 -9.92 -10.31
N LEU A 297 -6.26 -8.82 -10.78
CA LEU A 297 -6.77 -7.47 -10.49
C LEU A 297 -8.14 -7.26 -11.14
N GLN A 298 -9.01 -6.52 -10.46
CA GLN A 298 -10.29 -6.08 -11.03
C GLN A 298 -10.19 -4.69 -11.68
N ALA A 299 -9.14 -3.94 -11.32
CA ALA A 299 -8.83 -2.65 -11.90
C ALA A 299 -7.34 -2.33 -11.78
N ALA A 300 -6.88 -1.36 -12.56
CA ALA A 300 -5.55 -0.78 -12.46
C ALA A 300 -5.66 0.74 -12.36
N MET A 301 -4.67 1.36 -11.69
CA MET A 301 -4.52 2.82 -11.71
C MET A 301 -4.19 3.27 -13.14
N ASN A 302 -4.84 4.31 -13.60
CA ASN A 302 -4.68 4.82 -14.96
C ASN A 302 -3.70 5.98 -14.97
N TYR A 303 -2.44 5.70 -15.29
CA TYR A 303 -1.38 6.72 -15.45
C TYR A 303 -1.16 7.20 -16.90
N PRO A 304 -1.45 6.40 -17.97
CA PRO A 304 -1.38 6.86 -19.36
C PRO A 304 -2.39 7.95 -19.70
#